data_4af4180d66427b12b5f675c393726aaf
#
_entry.id   4af4180d66427b12b5f675c393726aaf
#
_cell.length_a   1.000
_cell.length_b   1.000
_cell.length_c   1.000
_cell.angle_alpha   90.00
_cell.angle_beta   90.00
_cell.angle_gamma   90.00
#
_symmetry.space_group_name_H-M   'P 1'
#
loop_
_entity.id
_entity.type
_entity.pdbx_description
1 polymer ?
#
loop_
_entity_poly.entity_id
_entity_poly.type
_entity_poly.pdbx_seq_one_letter_code
_entity_poly.pdbx_strand_id
1 'polypeptide(L)'
;MNKLRSASDIQKDWDTNPRWKNVKRDYSAEEVAKCSGSVRIEHTLAKNGAEKLWNLINTEDFVNALGALTGNQAMQQAKAGLKAVYLSGWQVAGDANTGMQMYPDQSLYPVDSVPSVVKRINNALRRACLLYTSPSPRDDYES
;
A
#
# COMPACT_ATOMS: atom_id res chain seq x y z
N MET A 1 -0.30 22.35 7.30
CA MET A 1 -0.28 22.27 5.83
C MET A 1 0.95 21.45 5.42
N ASN A 2 0.78 20.31 4.74
CA ASN A 2 1.91 19.55 4.22
C ASN A 2 2.55 20.36 3.08
N LYS A 3 3.74 20.91 3.34
CA LYS A 3 4.51 21.69 2.37
C LYS A 3 4.93 20.79 1.20
N LEU A 4 4.81 21.30 -0.02
CA LEU A 4 5.39 20.63 -1.18
C LEU A 4 6.92 20.53 -1.02
N ARG A 5 7.49 19.43 -1.50
CA ARG A 5 8.95 19.26 -1.48
C ARG A 5 9.58 20.18 -2.52
N SER A 6 10.57 20.94 -2.09
CA SER A 6 11.40 21.73 -3.02
C SER A 6 12.35 20.83 -3.82
N ALA A 7 12.92 21.33 -4.90
CA ALA A 7 13.94 20.60 -5.64
C ALA A 7 15.13 20.22 -4.76
N SER A 8 15.52 21.11 -3.83
CA SER A 8 16.59 20.82 -2.86
C SER A 8 16.22 19.71 -1.87
N ASP A 9 14.95 19.64 -1.43
CA ASP A 9 14.48 18.55 -0.56
C ASP A 9 14.50 17.20 -1.29
N ILE A 10 14.12 17.21 -2.56
CA ILE A 10 14.12 16.03 -3.43
C ILE A 10 15.56 15.55 -3.66
N GLN A 11 16.46 16.45 -4.03
CA GLN A 11 17.86 16.13 -4.26
C GLN A 11 18.51 15.58 -2.99
N LYS A 12 18.31 16.23 -1.86
CA LYS A 12 18.82 15.76 -0.57
C LYS A 12 18.35 14.34 -0.23
N ASP A 13 17.06 14.04 -0.45
CA ASP A 13 16.54 12.69 -0.23
C ASP A 13 17.21 11.67 -1.16
N TRP A 14 17.44 12.02 -2.42
CA TRP A 14 18.13 11.14 -3.36
C TRP A 14 19.57 10.85 -2.96
N ASP A 15 20.27 11.85 -2.44
CA ASP A 15 21.69 11.74 -2.09
C ASP A 15 21.92 11.02 -0.76
N THR A 16 20.97 11.16 0.18
CA THR A 16 21.17 10.69 1.56
C THR A 16 20.37 9.45 1.94
N ASN A 17 19.31 9.14 1.21
CA ASN A 17 18.45 8.01 1.55
C ASN A 17 18.98 6.70 0.91
N PRO A 18 19.35 5.70 1.72
CA PRO A 18 19.90 4.42 1.23
C PRO A 18 19.01 3.70 0.23
N ARG A 19 17.69 3.98 0.26
CA ARG A 19 16.71 3.44 -0.67
C ARG A 19 17.06 3.73 -2.14
N TRP A 20 17.74 4.85 -2.39
CA TRP A 20 18.05 5.32 -3.75
C TRP A 20 19.45 4.94 -4.24
N LYS A 21 20.23 4.22 -3.43
CA LYS A 21 21.65 3.91 -3.70
C LYS A 21 21.91 3.33 -5.10
N ASN A 22 20.99 2.54 -5.62
CA ASN A 22 21.16 1.86 -6.91
C ASN A 22 20.25 2.44 -8.02
N VAL A 23 19.64 3.60 -7.78
CA VAL A 23 18.74 4.25 -8.74
C VAL A 23 19.51 5.27 -9.55
N LYS A 24 19.56 5.08 -10.87
CA LYS A 24 20.05 6.07 -11.82
C LYS A 24 18.88 6.85 -12.41
N ARG A 25 19.05 8.16 -12.55
CA ARG A 25 18.04 9.07 -13.11
C ARG A 25 18.66 9.86 -14.24
N ASP A 26 17.90 10.06 -15.30
CA ASP A 26 18.23 10.90 -16.46
C ASP A 26 17.51 12.26 -16.43
N TYR A 27 16.87 12.57 -15.29
CA TYR A 27 16.14 13.80 -15.01
C TYR A 27 16.59 14.42 -13.69
N SER A 28 16.39 15.72 -13.54
CA SER A 28 16.80 16.50 -12.37
C SER A 28 15.70 16.61 -11.31
N ALA A 29 16.08 16.99 -10.08
CA ALA A 29 15.13 17.28 -9.02
C ALA A 29 14.26 18.51 -9.32
N GLU A 30 14.78 19.46 -10.08
CA GLU A 30 14.05 20.64 -10.58
C GLU A 30 12.92 20.25 -11.53
N GLU A 31 13.19 19.32 -12.45
CA GLU A 31 12.19 18.82 -13.38
C GLU A 31 11.06 18.08 -12.62
N VAL A 32 11.40 17.25 -11.63
CA VAL A 32 10.41 16.60 -10.78
C VAL A 32 9.59 17.61 -9.98
N ALA A 33 10.23 18.62 -9.40
CA ALA A 33 9.53 19.66 -8.65
C ALA A 33 8.56 20.47 -9.54
N LYS A 34 8.91 20.74 -10.80
CA LYS A 34 8.02 21.41 -11.78
C LYS A 34 6.78 20.58 -12.12
N CYS A 35 6.89 19.26 -12.12
CA CYS A 35 5.77 18.35 -12.36
C CYS A 35 4.89 18.12 -11.13
N SER A 36 5.26 18.62 -9.95
CA SER A 36 4.50 18.48 -8.74
C SER A 36 3.20 19.29 -8.78
N GLY A 37 2.11 18.70 -8.29
CA GLY A 37 0.85 19.41 -8.14
C GLY A 37 0.92 20.49 -7.06
N SER A 38 -0.08 21.37 -7.03
CA SER A 38 -0.18 22.46 -6.02
C SER A 38 -0.52 21.97 -4.61
N VAL A 39 -1.03 20.75 -4.49
CA VAL A 39 -1.43 20.14 -3.21
C VAL A 39 -0.76 18.78 -3.06
N ARG A 40 -0.13 18.54 -1.90
CA ARG A 40 0.40 17.23 -1.55
C ARG A 40 -0.69 16.38 -0.92
N ILE A 41 -1.10 15.35 -1.63
CA ILE A 41 -2.00 14.34 -1.10
C ILE A 41 -1.15 13.28 -0.38
N GLU A 42 -1.57 12.90 0.83
CA GLU A 42 -0.95 11.83 1.60
C GLU A 42 -2.00 10.82 2.04
N HIS A 43 -1.82 9.58 1.65
CA HIS A 43 -2.65 8.45 2.07
C HIS A 43 -1.93 7.75 3.24
N THR A 44 -2.23 8.18 4.46
CA THR A 44 -1.50 7.78 5.67
C THR A 44 -1.42 6.26 5.86
N LEU A 45 -2.52 5.53 5.67
CA LEU A 45 -2.50 4.07 5.80
C LEU A 45 -1.60 3.41 4.76
N ALA A 46 -1.67 3.85 3.50
CA ALA A 46 -0.82 3.33 2.43
C ALA A 46 0.67 3.62 2.71
N LYS A 47 0.97 4.83 3.18
CA LYS A 47 2.34 5.22 3.55
C LYS A 47 2.87 4.34 4.68
N ASN A 48 2.14 4.23 5.78
CA ASN A 48 2.56 3.43 6.94
C ASN A 48 2.72 1.95 6.56
N GLY A 49 1.82 1.40 5.76
CA GLY A 49 1.92 0.03 5.26
C GLY A 49 3.14 -0.20 4.37
N ALA A 50 3.42 0.74 3.46
CA ALA A 50 4.59 0.68 2.58
C ALA A 50 5.91 0.79 3.36
N GLU A 51 6.00 1.69 4.33
CA GLU A 51 7.17 1.84 5.19
C GLU A 51 7.41 0.59 6.05
N LYS A 52 6.34 0.02 6.62
CA LYS A 52 6.42 -1.23 7.39
C LYS A 52 6.89 -2.40 6.53
N LEU A 53 6.31 -2.58 5.33
CA LEU A 53 6.73 -3.64 4.42
C LEU A 53 8.17 -3.46 3.97
N TRP A 54 8.57 -2.23 3.65
CA TRP A 54 9.96 -1.92 3.29
C TRP A 54 10.93 -2.30 4.42
N ASN A 55 10.59 -1.96 5.67
CA ASN A 55 11.41 -2.34 6.82
C ASN A 55 11.51 -3.87 6.96
N LEU A 56 10.38 -4.59 6.90
CA LEU A 56 10.35 -6.05 6.99
C LEU A 56 11.24 -6.71 5.92
N ILE A 57 11.14 -6.28 4.67
CA ILE A 57 11.94 -6.84 3.56
C ILE A 57 13.46 -6.62 3.78
N ASN A 58 13.85 -5.56 4.46
CA ASN A 58 15.27 -5.23 4.68
C ASN A 58 15.84 -5.75 6.00
N THR A 59 15.01 -6.24 6.93
CA THR A 59 15.44 -6.65 8.27
C THR A 59 15.15 -8.11 8.61
N GLU A 60 14.16 -8.72 7.94
CA GLU A 60 13.76 -10.11 8.18
C GLU A 60 14.35 -11.03 7.12
N ASP A 61 14.65 -12.27 7.47
CA ASP A 61 15.13 -13.29 6.52
C ASP A 61 14.12 -13.55 5.41
N PHE A 62 12.84 -13.48 5.74
CA PHE A 62 11.72 -13.57 4.80
C PHE A 62 10.46 -12.93 5.36
N VAL A 63 9.55 -12.53 4.47
CA VAL A 63 8.25 -11.95 4.85
C VAL A 63 7.15 -12.94 4.47
N ASN A 64 6.45 -13.47 5.47
CA ASN A 64 5.30 -14.35 5.25
C ASN A 64 4.15 -13.60 4.59
N ALA A 65 3.76 -14.03 3.39
CA ALA A 65 2.66 -13.47 2.64
C ALA A 65 1.90 -14.57 1.88
N LEU A 66 0.60 -14.44 1.80
CA LEU A 66 -0.26 -15.27 0.96
C LEU A 66 -1.25 -14.40 0.18
N GLY A 67 -1.79 -14.96 -0.91
CA GLY A 67 -2.83 -14.31 -1.70
C GLY A 67 -4.15 -14.18 -0.96
N ALA A 68 -4.84 -13.04 -1.14
CA ALA A 68 -6.21 -12.87 -0.70
C ALA A 68 -6.97 -11.91 -1.63
N LEU A 69 -8.23 -12.23 -1.93
CA LEU A 69 -9.16 -11.38 -2.66
C LEU A 69 -10.29 -10.86 -1.79
N THR A 70 -10.48 -11.41 -0.62
CA THR A 70 -11.56 -11.06 0.29
C THR A 70 -11.03 -10.56 1.62
N GLY A 71 -11.81 -9.69 2.26
CA GLY A 71 -11.48 -9.21 3.60
C GLY A 71 -11.38 -10.33 4.63
N ASN A 72 -12.23 -11.36 4.52
CA ASN A 72 -12.18 -12.49 5.43
C ASN A 72 -10.89 -13.33 5.29
N GLN A 73 -10.46 -13.60 4.06
CA GLN A 73 -9.17 -14.27 3.83
C GLN A 73 -8.00 -13.48 4.44
N ALA A 74 -7.94 -12.18 4.14
CA ALA A 74 -6.89 -11.32 4.69
C ALA A 74 -6.91 -11.24 6.22
N MET A 75 -8.11 -11.18 6.82
CA MET A 75 -8.27 -11.18 8.27
C MET A 75 -7.77 -12.50 8.89
N GLN A 76 -8.10 -13.64 8.32
CA GLN A 76 -7.63 -14.94 8.81
C GLN A 76 -6.11 -15.08 8.66
N GLN A 77 -5.55 -14.62 7.56
CA GLN A 77 -4.09 -14.59 7.35
C GLN A 77 -3.38 -13.73 8.39
N ALA A 78 -3.89 -12.52 8.65
CA ALA A 78 -3.33 -11.62 9.66
C ALA A 78 -3.41 -12.24 11.07
N LYS A 79 -4.53 -12.87 11.44
CA LYS A 79 -4.67 -13.60 12.72
C LYS A 79 -3.73 -14.80 12.82
N ALA A 80 -3.42 -15.45 11.72
CA ALA A 80 -2.43 -16.53 11.65
C ALA A 80 -0.97 -16.04 11.68
N GLY A 81 -0.73 -14.73 11.78
CA GLY A 81 0.60 -14.14 11.90
C GLY A 81 1.28 -13.76 10.59
N LEU A 82 0.59 -13.81 9.45
CA LEU A 82 1.14 -13.32 8.18
C LEU A 82 1.40 -11.81 8.24
N LYS A 83 2.50 -11.38 7.68
CA LYS A 83 2.98 -10.00 7.75
C LYS A 83 2.53 -9.15 6.56
N ALA A 84 2.21 -9.80 5.44
CA ALA A 84 1.77 -9.14 4.21
C ALA A 84 0.69 -9.95 3.49
N VAL A 85 -0.11 -9.26 2.69
CA VAL A 85 -1.10 -9.87 1.80
C VAL A 85 -0.69 -9.61 0.37
N TYR A 86 -0.63 -10.66 -0.44
CA TYR A 86 -0.46 -10.55 -1.88
C TYR A 86 -1.81 -10.40 -2.58
N LEU A 87 -2.02 -9.31 -3.25
CA LEU A 87 -3.20 -9.10 -4.08
C LEU A 87 -2.83 -9.34 -5.56
N SER A 88 -3.25 -10.49 -6.08
CA SER A 88 -2.97 -10.86 -7.46
C SER A 88 -3.84 -10.09 -8.45
N GLY A 89 -3.22 -9.36 -9.37
CA GLY A 89 -3.93 -8.69 -10.46
C GLY A 89 -4.61 -9.68 -11.41
N TRP A 90 -4.04 -10.85 -11.60
CA TRP A 90 -4.66 -11.92 -12.40
C TRP A 90 -5.95 -12.44 -11.78
N GLN A 91 -5.96 -12.66 -10.46
CA GLN A 91 -7.19 -13.04 -9.77
C GLN A 91 -8.23 -11.92 -9.80
N VAL A 92 -7.80 -10.66 -9.70
CA VAL A 92 -8.71 -9.51 -9.87
C VAL A 92 -9.31 -9.49 -11.27
N ALA A 93 -8.53 -9.74 -12.31
CA ALA A 93 -9.01 -9.83 -13.68
C ALA A 93 -10.07 -10.94 -13.85
N GLY A 94 -9.87 -12.10 -13.21
CA GLY A 94 -10.81 -13.22 -13.26
C GLY A 94 -12.06 -13.03 -12.42
N ASP A 95 -11.92 -12.60 -11.16
CA ASP A 95 -12.96 -12.79 -10.15
C ASP A 95 -13.40 -11.53 -9.41
N ALA A 96 -12.66 -10.43 -9.47
CA ALA A 96 -12.88 -9.33 -8.54
C ALA A 96 -12.75 -7.92 -9.16
N ASN A 97 -12.85 -7.81 -10.48
CA ASN A 97 -12.81 -6.51 -11.13
C ASN A 97 -14.14 -5.77 -11.04
N THR A 98 -14.11 -4.46 -11.23
CA THR A 98 -15.30 -3.60 -11.16
C THR A 98 -16.16 -3.64 -12.41
N GLY A 99 -15.68 -4.26 -13.50
CA GLY A 99 -16.45 -4.54 -14.71
C GLY A 99 -17.42 -5.69 -14.57
N MET A 100 -17.35 -6.45 -13.45
CA MET A 100 -18.24 -7.58 -13.13
C MET A 100 -18.25 -8.68 -14.20
N GLN A 101 -17.13 -8.87 -14.88
CA GLN A 101 -16.96 -9.91 -15.90
C GLN A 101 -15.52 -10.44 -15.84
N MET A 102 -15.26 -11.57 -16.48
CA MET A 102 -13.91 -12.13 -16.56
C MET A 102 -13.12 -11.44 -17.67
N TYR A 103 -11.90 -11.01 -17.35
CA TYR A 103 -10.95 -10.46 -18.32
C TYR A 103 -9.77 -11.42 -18.53
N PRO A 104 -9.23 -11.50 -19.75
CA PRO A 104 -8.13 -12.42 -20.05
C PRO A 104 -6.79 -11.97 -19.49
N ASP A 105 -6.62 -10.69 -19.17
CA ASP A 105 -5.42 -10.14 -18.56
C ASP A 105 -5.69 -8.86 -17.77
N GLN A 106 -4.65 -8.39 -17.06
CA GLN A 106 -4.73 -7.25 -16.14
C GLN A 106 -4.87 -5.89 -16.85
N SER A 107 -4.55 -5.81 -18.14
CA SER A 107 -4.59 -4.54 -18.88
C SER A 107 -5.99 -4.14 -19.33
N LEU A 108 -6.94 -5.06 -19.29
CA LEU A 108 -8.28 -4.86 -19.84
C LEU A 108 -9.35 -4.54 -18.81
N TYR A 109 -9.15 -4.86 -17.55
CA TYR A 109 -10.16 -4.54 -16.53
C TYR A 109 -10.15 -3.05 -16.15
N PRO A 110 -11.26 -2.51 -15.60
CA PRO A 110 -11.33 -1.11 -15.18
C PRO A 110 -10.24 -0.73 -14.16
N VAL A 111 -9.71 0.48 -14.29
CA VAL A 111 -8.55 0.97 -13.52
C VAL A 111 -8.76 0.99 -11.99
N ASP A 112 -9.99 1.07 -11.54
CA ASP A 112 -10.38 1.08 -10.12
C ASP A 112 -10.55 -0.31 -9.50
N SER A 113 -10.33 -1.39 -10.28
CA SER A 113 -10.56 -2.76 -9.84
C SER A 113 -9.69 -3.16 -8.65
N VAL A 114 -8.38 -3.02 -8.76
CA VAL A 114 -7.45 -3.31 -7.64
C VAL A 114 -7.66 -2.36 -6.46
N PRO A 115 -7.76 -1.03 -6.65
CA PRO A 115 -8.05 -0.11 -5.55
C PRO A 115 -9.33 -0.47 -4.77
N SER A 116 -10.38 -0.92 -5.45
CA SER A 116 -11.64 -1.33 -4.83
C SER A 116 -11.49 -2.57 -3.95
N VAL A 117 -10.72 -3.57 -4.40
CA VAL A 117 -10.43 -4.77 -3.59
C VAL A 117 -9.56 -4.41 -2.37
N VAL A 118 -8.53 -3.60 -2.56
CA VAL A 118 -7.68 -3.10 -1.45
C VAL A 118 -8.55 -2.39 -0.40
N LYS A 119 -9.46 -1.53 -0.82
CA LYS A 119 -10.37 -0.82 0.09
C LYS A 119 -11.26 -1.78 0.89
N ARG A 120 -11.82 -2.81 0.24
CA ARG A 120 -12.61 -3.85 0.93
C ARG A 120 -11.81 -4.62 1.96
N ILE A 121 -10.60 -5.05 1.60
CA ILE A 121 -9.68 -5.76 2.51
C ILE A 121 -9.32 -4.86 3.70
N ASN A 122 -8.92 -3.61 3.45
CA ASN A 122 -8.58 -2.67 4.52
C ASN A 122 -9.74 -2.40 5.46
N ASN A 123 -10.97 -2.30 4.94
CA ASN A 123 -12.17 -2.13 5.77
C ASN A 123 -12.43 -3.36 6.68
N ALA A 124 -12.21 -4.57 6.16
CA ALA A 124 -12.32 -5.80 6.96
C ALA A 124 -11.25 -5.86 8.05
N LEU A 125 -9.99 -5.54 7.72
CA LEU A 125 -8.89 -5.48 8.68
C LEU A 125 -9.11 -4.42 9.77
N ARG A 126 -9.63 -3.25 9.41
CA ARG A 126 -10.02 -2.21 10.39
C ARG A 126 -11.11 -2.71 11.33
N ARG A 127 -12.15 -3.33 10.78
CA ARG A 127 -13.24 -3.88 11.59
C ARG A 127 -12.76 -4.96 12.55
N ALA A 128 -11.76 -5.73 12.16
CA ALA A 128 -11.14 -6.77 12.97
C ALA A 128 -10.00 -6.25 13.87
N CYS A 129 -9.78 -4.93 13.96
CA CYS A 129 -8.69 -4.29 14.72
C CYS A 129 -7.29 -4.80 14.36
N LEU A 130 -7.08 -5.18 13.11
CA LEU A 130 -5.83 -5.73 12.59
C LEU A 130 -5.02 -4.76 11.72
N LEU A 131 -5.55 -3.57 11.48
CA LEU A 131 -4.90 -2.53 10.70
C LEU A 131 -4.83 -1.25 11.53
N TYR A 132 -3.66 -0.73 11.82
CA TYR A 132 -3.34 0.57 12.45
C TYR A 132 -4.57 1.38 12.94
N THR A 133 -5.38 0.79 13.79
CA THR A 133 -6.51 1.47 14.40
C THR A 133 -6.16 1.78 15.85
N SER A 134 -6.52 2.98 16.30
CA SER A 134 -6.58 3.23 17.74
C SER A 134 -7.52 2.20 18.37
N PRO A 135 -7.27 1.78 19.60
CA PRO A 135 -8.22 0.95 20.33
C PRO A 135 -9.62 1.53 20.18
N SER A 136 -10.57 0.70 19.79
CA SER A 136 -11.97 1.12 19.78
C SER A 136 -12.41 1.31 21.23
N PRO A 137 -13.27 2.30 21.54
CA PRO A 137 -13.87 2.39 22.87
C PRO A 137 -14.60 1.12 23.32
N ARG A 138 -14.81 0.15 22.43
CA ARG A 138 -15.37 -1.18 22.75
C ARG A 138 -14.33 -2.16 23.28
N ASP A 139 -13.05 -1.92 23.00
CA ASP A 139 -11.97 -2.82 23.45
C ASP A 139 -11.67 -2.65 24.94
N ASP A 140 -12.14 -1.55 25.55
CA ASP A 140 -12.00 -1.25 26.98
C ASP A 140 -13.00 -2.02 27.88
N TYR A 141 -13.94 -2.78 27.28
CA TYR A 141 -14.96 -3.52 28.01
C TYR A 141 -14.74 -5.04 28.08
N GLU A 142 -13.66 -5.56 27.54
CA GLU A 142 -13.31 -7.00 27.55
C GLU A 142 -12.09 -7.32 28.43
N SER A 143 -11.83 -6.53 29.46
CA SER A 143 -10.78 -6.82 30.46
C SER A 143 -11.37 -7.13 31.83
#